data_b88babdbccdf6014f90474c272024c0f
#
_entry.id   b88babdbccdf6014f90474c272024c0f
#
_cell.length_a   1.000
_cell.length_b   1.000
_cell.length_c   1.000
_cell.angle_alpha   90.00
_cell.angle_beta   90.00
_cell.angle_gamma   90.00
#
_symmetry.space_group_name_H-M   'P 1'
#
loop_
_entity.id
_entity.type
_entity.pdbx_description
1 polymer ?
#
loop_
_entity_poly.entity_id
_entity_poly.type
_entity_poly.pdbx_seq_one_letter_code
_entity_poly.pdbx_strand_id
1 'polypeptide(L)'
;MKIQQIFNELVDLNDTNYRFHLAKPSGEYIPSEALAYSKESWLGWQVYKGNNKNRFPYPVKYIFSFAQLSGNEFIFGGIFEILDREGEEYEVKYIDKYDELIGRVILTYTGANTRGTVFRPSHILENSEINEIYKVPYKGEKFCGIENINHTYYQLKLIYDN
;
A
#
# COMPACT_ATOMS: atom_id res chain seq x y z
N MET A 1 7.61 -15.95 -1.26
CA MET A 1 7.64 -15.50 0.15
C MET A 1 6.27 -14.94 0.53
N LYS A 2 5.83 -15.22 1.72
CA LYS A 2 4.52 -14.75 2.21
C LYS A 2 4.65 -13.41 2.94
N ILE A 3 3.59 -12.62 2.90
CA ILE A 3 3.57 -11.28 3.51
C ILE A 3 3.93 -11.32 4.99
N GLN A 4 3.46 -12.33 5.75
CA GLN A 4 3.76 -12.44 7.18
C GLN A 4 5.26 -12.56 7.47
N GLN A 5 6.02 -13.11 6.54
CA GLN A 5 7.47 -13.26 6.73
C GLN A 5 8.20 -11.92 6.67
N ILE A 6 7.59 -10.93 6.04
CA ILE A 6 8.15 -9.59 5.92
C ILE A 6 7.69 -8.71 7.08
N PHE A 7 6.41 -8.77 7.38
CA PHE A 7 5.79 -7.96 8.43
C PHE A 7 5.65 -8.81 9.71
N ASN A 8 6.75 -9.37 10.16
CA ASN A 8 6.78 -10.36 11.25
C ASN A 8 6.32 -9.83 12.60
N GLU A 9 6.32 -8.53 12.81
CA GLU A 9 5.80 -7.92 14.03
C GLU A 9 4.27 -7.82 14.03
N LEU A 10 3.64 -8.08 12.88
CA LEU A 10 2.20 -8.11 12.70
C LEU A 10 1.76 -9.50 12.25
N VAL A 11 2.31 -10.52 12.91
CA VAL A 11 2.07 -11.92 12.52
C VAL A 11 0.60 -12.33 12.55
N ASP A 12 -0.22 -11.62 13.31
CA ASP A 12 -1.65 -11.91 13.41
C ASP A 12 -2.47 -11.06 12.45
N LEU A 13 -2.18 -11.20 11.16
CA LEU A 13 -2.96 -10.57 10.09
C LEU A 13 -4.30 -11.29 9.95
N ASN A 14 -5.29 -10.86 10.71
CA ASN A 14 -6.61 -11.47 10.74
C ASN A 14 -7.63 -10.67 9.93
N ASP A 15 -8.71 -11.34 9.52
CA ASP A 15 -9.76 -10.73 8.69
C ASP A 15 -10.64 -9.73 9.46
N THR A 16 -10.57 -9.72 10.77
CA THR A 16 -11.35 -8.83 11.61
C THR A 16 -10.77 -7.41 11.63
N ASN A 17 -9.46 -7.29 11.82
CA ASN A 17 -8.81 -6.01 12.08
C ASN A 17 -8.09 -5.41 10.88
N TYR A 18 -7.83 -6.19 9.85
CA TYR A 18 -6.98 -5.78 8.74
C TYR A 18 -7.70 -5.86 7.40
N ARG A 19 -7.33 -4.95 6.49
CA ARG A 19 -7.67 -5.04 5.06
C ARG A 19 -6.44 -4.68 4.25
N PHE A 20 -6.34 -5.31 3.08
CA PHE A 20 -5.35 -4.94 2.07
C PHE A 20 -6.04 -4.08 1.02
N HIS A 21 -5.46 -2.94 0.75
CA HIS A 21 -5.93 -2.05 -0.31
C HIS A 21 -4.93 -2.15 -1.46
N LEU A 22 -5.35 -2.80 -2.54
CA LEU A 22 -4.57 -2.86 -3.78
C LEU A 22 -5.06 -1.72 -4.67
N ALA A 23 -4.51 -0.54 -4.45
CA ALA A 23 -4.97 0.67 -5.11
C ALA A 23 -4.65 0.64 -6.60
N LYS A 24 -5.66 0.91 -7.40
CA LYS A 24 -5.57 1.00 -8.86
C LYS A 24 -6.03 2.40 -9.27
N PRO A 25 -5.23 3.42 -9.00
CA PRO A 25 -5.65 4.78 -9.26
C PRO A 25 -5.85 5.02 -10.74
N SER A 26 -6.88 5.79 -11.05
CA SER A 26 -7.12 6.33 -12.38
C SER A 26 -7.12 7.86 -12.26
N GLY A 27 -6.72 8.55 -13.31
CA GLY A 27 -6.72 10.01 -13.32
C GLY A 27 -5.33 10.61 -13.24
N GLU A 28 -5.13 11.56 -12.35
CA GLU A 28 -3.94 12.42 -12.34
C GLU A 28 -2.63 11.74 -11.98
N TYR A 29 -2.68 10.64 -11.23
CA TYR A 29 -1.47 9.99 -10.73
C TYR A 29 -1.40 8.54 -11.16
N ILE A 30 -0.26 8.14 -11.70
CA ILE A 30 0.10 6.73 -11.79
C ILE A 30 0.65 6.30 -10.41
N PRO A 31 0.60 5.00 -10.06
CA PRO A 31 1.02 4.54 -8.74
C PRO A 31 2.42 4.95 -8.32
N SER A 32 3.37 4.85 -9.25
CA SER A 32 4.75 5.24 -8.97
C SER A 32 4.88 6.71 -8.63
N GLU A 33 4.15 7.59 -9.34
CA GLU A 33 4.15 9.02 -9.07
C GLU A 33 3.55 9.32 -7.71
N ALA A 34 2.44 8.67 -7.36
CA ALA A 34 1.81 8.88 -6.07
C ALA A 34 2.72 8.50 -4.92
N LEU A 35 3.41 7.37 -5.02
CA LEU A 35 4.41 6.97 -4.02
C LEU A 35 5.56 7.96 -3.95
N ALA A 36 5.87 8.60 -5.08
CA ALA A 36 6.96 9.55 -5.19
C ALA A 36 6.67 10.91 -4.57
N TYR A 37 5.41 11.35 -4.54
CA TYR A 37 5.08 12.71 -4.10
C TYR A 37 5.20 12.88 -2.59
N SER A 38 4.23 12.41 -1.86
CA SER A 38 4.21 12.61 -0.42
C SER A 38 3.23 11.66 0.25
N LYS A 39 3.36 11.56 1.57
CA LYS A 39 2.40 10.78 2.36
C LYS A 39 0.99 11.36 2.22
N GLU A 40 0.84 12.67 2.08
CA GLU A 40 -0.46 13.31 1.92
C GLU A 40 -1.14 12.94 0.60
N SER A 41 -0.39 12.93 -0.50
CA SER A 41 -0.92 12.51 -1.80
C SER A 41 -1.37 11.07 -1.76
N TRP A 42 -0.57 10.20 -1.18
CA TRP A 42 -0.90 8.79 -1.00
C TRP A 42 -2.08 8.61 -0.05
N LEU A 43 -2.08 9.40 1.03
CA LEU A 43 -3.13 9.38 2.04
C LEU A 43 -4.51 9.64 1.44
N GLY A 44 -4.60 10.57 0.48
CA GLY A 44 -5.86 10.89 -0.19
C GLY A 44 -6.56 9.67 -0.76
N TRP A 45 -5.81 8.70 -1.29
CA TRP A 45 -6.38 7.47 -1.83
C TRP A 45 -6.93 6.55 -0.75
N GLN A 46 -6.36 6.60 0.44
CA GLN A 46 -6.76 5.72 1.55
C GLN A 46 -8.04 6.21 2.23
N VAL A 47 -8.23 7.52 2.31
CA VAL A 47 -9.37 8.09 3.04
C VAL A 47 -10.65 8.20 2.20
N TYR A 48 -10.54 8.16 0.89
CA TYR A 48 -11.67 8.39 -0.01
C TYR A 48 -12.67 7.23 0.04
N LYS A 49 -13.90 7.52 0.43
CA LYS A 49 -14.97 6.52 0.48
C LYS A 49 -15.61 6.26 -0.88
N GLY A 50 -15.69 7.26 -1.73
CA GLY A 50 -16.33 7.13 -3.04
C GLY A 50 -17.78 6.70 -2.93
N ASN A 51 -18.19 5.80 -3.82
CA ASN A 51 -19.52 5.22 -3.83
C ASN A 51 -19.69 4.05 -2.86
N ASN A 52 -18.60 3.54 -2.33
CA ASN A 52 -18.62 2.42 -1.39
C ASN A 52 -18.21 2.89 0.01
N LYS A 53 -19.19 3.31 0.79
CA LYS A 53 -18.97 3.84 2.14
C LYS A 53 -18.55 2.79 3.16
N ASN A 54 -18.56 1.50 2.78
CA ASN A 54 -18.18 0.39 3.65
C ASN A 54 -16.91 -0.30 3.20
N ARG A 55 -16.01 0.40 2.53
CA ARG A 55 -14.72 -0.17 2.10
C ARG A 55 -13.96 -0.82 3.24
N PHE A 56 -13.94 -0.14 4.38
CA PHE A 56 -13.27 -0.62 5.58
C PHE A 56 -14.28 -0.65 6.73
N PRO A 57 -15.15 -1.67 6.80
CA PRO A 57 -16.22 -1.70 7.79
C PRO A 57 -15.67 -1.96 9.19
N TYR A 58 -16.38 -1.43 10.20
CA TYR A 58 -16.07 -1.77 11.59
C TYR A 58 -16.14 -3.31 11.77
N PRO A 59 -15.22 -3.96 12.47
CA PRO A 59 -14.17 -3.41 13.33
C PRO A 59 -12.77 -3.31 12.68
N VAL A 60 -12.69 -3.25 11.36
CA VAL A 60 -11.40 -3.11 10.67
C VAL A 60 -10.67 -1.88 11.20
N LYS A 61 -9.42 -2.07 11.59
CA LYS A 61 -8.61 -1.05 12.21
C LYS A 61 -7.43 -0.60 11.36
N TYR A 62 -6.87 -1.51 10.56
CA TYR A 62 -5.64 -1.23 9.81
C TYR A 62 -5.80 -1.50 8.34
N ILE A 63 -5.19 -0.66 7.53
CA ILE A 63 -5.12 -0.78 6.08
C ILE A 63 -3.67 -0.96 5.67
N PHE A 64 -3.36 -2.10 5.02
CA PHE A 64 -2.11 -2.31 4.31
C PHE A 64 -2.30 -1.83 2.88
N SER A 65 -1.58 -0.80 2.50
CA SER A 65 -1.77 -0.17 1.21
C SER A 65 -0.67 -0.53 0.22
N PHE A 66 -1.12 -0.93 -0.97
CA PHE A 66 -0.26 -1.24 -2.11
C PHE A 66 -0.78 -0.47 -3.32
N ALA A 67 0.12 -0.07 -4.20
CA ALA A 67 -0.24 0.63 -5.42
C ALA A 67 0.14 -0.21 -6.64
N GLN A 68 -0.74 -0.27 -7.62
CA GLN A 68 -0.48 -1.01 -8.85
C GLN A 68 0.72 -0.43 -9.61
N LEU A 69 1.65 -1.30 -9.97
CA LEU A 69 2.74 -1.00 -10.89
C LEU A 69 2.32 -1.31 -12.33
N SER A 70 1.94 -2.55 -12.57
CA SER A 70 1.39 -2.98 -13.84
C SER A 70 0.72 -4.34 -13.65
N GLY A 71 -0.35 -4.59 -14.39
CA GLY A 71 -1.03 -5.88 -14.35
C GLY A 71 -1.38 -6.28 -12.93
N ASN A 72 -0.79 -7.37 -12.46
CA ASN A 72 -1.04 -7.93 -11.14
C ASN A 72 0.07 -7.65 -10.12
N GLU A 73 0.98 -6.73 -10.42
CA GLU A 73 2.05 -6.33 -9.52
C GLU A 73 1.72 -5.05 -8.77
N PHE A 74 1.94 -5.07 -7.48
CA PHE A 74 1.63 -3.96 -6.56
C PHE A 74 2.81 -3.69 -5.65
N ILE A 75 3.08 -2.41 -5.39
CA ILE A 75 4.19 -2.00 -4.54
C ILE A 75 3.68 -1.47 -3.20
N PHE A 76 4.37 -1.83 -2.11
CA PHE A 76 3.97 -1.41 -0.77
C PHE A 76 4.02 0.11 -0.61
N GLY A 77 2.91 0.69 -0.14
CA GLY A 77 2.75 2.13 0.03
C GLY A 77 2.52 2.58 1.48
N GLY A 78 2.51 1.66 2.43
CA GLY A 78 2.39 2.01 3.84
C GLY A 78 1.20 1.39 4.54
N ILE A 79 1.11 1.67 5.85
CA ILE A 79 0.04 1.18 6.72
C ILE A 79 -0.68 2.37 7.33
N PHE A 80 -2.01 2.27 7.42
CA PHE A 80 -2.85 3.31 8.00
C PHE A 80 -3.75 2.71 9.08
N GLU A 81 -3.94 3.44 10.17
CA GLU A 81 -4.90 3.09 11.21
C GLU A 81 -6.15 3.94 11.05
N ILE A 82 -7.32 3.30 11.07
CA ILE A 82 -8.59 4.01 10.97
C ILE A 82 -8.98 4.54 12.35
N LEU A 83 -9.13 5.86 12.45
CA LEU A 83 -9.51 6.53 13.69
C LEU A 83 -10.99 6.83 13.76
N ASP A 84 -11.63 7.18 12.64
CA ASP A 84 -13.04 7.51 12.57
C ASP A 84 -13.62 7.17 11.20
N ARG A 85 -14.90 6.78 11.19
CA ARG A 85 -15.66 6.36 9.99
C ARG A 85 -16.88 7.23 9.71
N GLU A 86 -17.19 8.18 10.57
CA GLU A 86 -18.48 8.90 10.53
C GLU A 86 -18.59 9.91 9.41
N GLY A 87 -17.49 10.55 9.00
CA GLY A 87 -17.48 11.56 7.96
C GLY A 87 -17.56 11.00 6.55
N GLU A 88 -17.49 11.91 5.57
CA GLU A 88 -17.44 11.53 4.15
C GLU A 88 -16.14 10.82 3.77
N GLU A 89 -15.10 11.08 4.52
CA GLU A 89 -13.80 10.41 4.39
C GLU A 89 -13.49 9.66 5.68
N TYR A 90 -12.70 8.60 5.56
CA TYR A 90 -12.12 7.97 6.75
C TYR A 90 -11.10 8.90 7.36
N GLU A 91 -11.15 9.06 8.68
CA GLU A 91 -10.06 9.68 9.40
C GLU A 91 -9.04 8.60 9.70
N VAL A 92 -7.84 8.76 9.22
CA VAL A 92 -6.79 7.76 9.39
C VAL A 92 -5.50 8.40 9.90
N LYS A 93 -4.70 7.58 10.58
CA LYS A 93 -3.36 7.92 11.02
C LYS A 93 -2.36 7.07 10.26
N TYR A 94 -1.36 7.71 9.68
CA TYR A 94 -0.27 6.99 9.04
C TYR A 94 0.61 6.34 10.13
N ILE A 95 0.93 5.05 9.91
CA ILE A 95 1.80 4.29 10.82
C ILE A 95 3.16 4.14 10.15
N ASP A 96 4.19 4.73 10.75
CA ASP A 96 5.52 4.81 10.16
C ASP A 96 6.42 3.61 10.45
N LYS A 97 5.91 2.63 11.15
CA LYS A 97 6.67 1.44 11.60
C LYS A 97 7.41 0.71 10.47
N TYR A 98 6.81 0.70 9.29
CA TYR A 98 7.38 0.03 8.11
C TYR A 98 7.73 1.00 6.98
N ASP A 99 8.00 2.25 7.31
CA ASP A 99 8.38 3.28 6.33
C ASP A 99 9.54 2.82 5.45
N GLU A 100 10.50 2.11 6.04
CA GLU A 100 11.65 1.60 5.32
C GLU A 100 11.32 0.60 4.22
N LEU A 101 10.12 0.01 4.26
CA LEU A 101 9.70 -0.94 3.25
C LEU A 101 8.90 -0.31 2.11
N ILE A 102 8.51 0.95 2.23
CA ILE A 102 7.77 1.64 1.17
C ILE A 102 8.61 1.70 -0.10
N GLY A 103 8.01 1.26 -1.21
CA GLY A 103 8.71 1.22 -2.50
C GLY A 103 9.68 0.05 -2.65
N ARG A 104 9.76 -0.84 -1.66
CA ARG A 104 10.71 -1.97 -1.69
C ARG A 104 10.07 -3.34 -1.82
N VAL A 105 8.84 -3.48 -1.39
CA VAL A 105 8.15 -4.78 -1.38
C VAL A 105 7.17 -4.84 -2.55
N ILE A 106 7.37 -5.79 -3.45
CA ILE A 106 6.50 -6.02 -4.60
C ILE A 106 5.67 -7.27 -4.36
N LEU A 107 4.35 -7.10 -4.40
CA LEU A 107 3.39 -8.18 -4.28
C LEU A 107 2.82 -8.51 -5.64
N THR A 108 2.80 -9.80 -6.00
CA THR A 108 2.09 -10.29 -7.19
C THR A 108 0.77 -10.91 -6.74
N TYR A 109 -0.33 -10.35 -7.22
CA TYR A 109 -1.66 -10.89 -6.96
C TYR A 109 -1.99 -11.96 -7.99
N THR A 110 -2.37 -13.15 -7.52
CA THR A 110 -2.64 -14.32 -8.37
C THR A 110 -4.11 -14.73 -8.38
N GLY A 111 -4.96 -13.97 -7.67
CA GLY A 111 -6.39 -14.29 -7.60
C GLY A 111 -7.12 -13.97 -8.89
N ALA A 112 -8.31 -14.57 -9.05
CA ALA A 112 -9.15 -14.38 -10.22
C ALA A 112 -9.93 -13.06 -10.21
N ASN A 113 -10.12 -12.46 -9.04
CA ASN A 113 -10.87 -11.21 -8.91
C ASN A 113 -10.00 -10.00 -9.25
N THR A 114 -10.10 -9.53 -10.49
CA THR A 114 -9.33 -8.38 -10.96
C THR A 114 -10.05 -7.05 -10.78
N ARG A 115 -11.28 -7.04 -10.30
CA ARG A 115 -12.10 -5.82 -10.15
C ARG A 115 -12.03 -5.22 -8.76
N GLY A 116 -11.81 -6.04 -7.75
CA GLY A 116 -11.74 -5.57 -6.36
C GLY A 116 -10.46 -4.79 -6.09
N THR A 117 -10.54 -3.91 -5.11
CA THR A 117 -9.39 -3.15 -4.61
C THR A 117 -9.14 -3.39 -3.14
N VAL A 118 -10.15 -3.83 -2.39
CA VAL A 118 -10.04 -4.08 -0.95
C VAL A 118 -10.27 -5.57 -0.68
N PHE A 119 -9.33 -6.19 0.01
CA PHE A 119 -9.33 -7.63 0.24
C PHE A 119 -9.05 -7.96 1.70
N ARG A 120 -9.63 -9.07 2.17
CA ARG A 120 -9.29 -9.62 3.48
C ARG A 120 -7.89 -10.22 3.47
N PRO A 121 -7.16 -10.18 4.59
CA PRO A 121 -5.85 -10.81 4.67
C PRO A 121 -5.83 -12.27 4.25
N SER A 122 -6.83 -13.07 4.65
CA SER A 122 -6.91 -14.48 4.26
C SER A 122 -6.90 -14.66 2.75
N HIS A 123 -7.62 -13.81 2.03
CA HIS A 123 -7.64 -13.85 0.57
C HIS A 123 -6.28 -13.52 -0.04
N ILE A 124 -5.64 -12.47 0.47
CA ILE A 124 -4.33 -12.05 -0.02
C ILE A 124 -3.27 -13.12 0.26
N LEU A 125 -3.29 -13.72 1.44
CA LEU A 125 -2.33 -14.76 1.79
C LEU A 125 -2.43 -15.98 0.87
N GLU A 126 -3.63 -16.32 0.42
CA GLU A 126 -3.85 -17.45 -0.48
C GLU A 126 -3.60 -17.10 -1.96
N ASN A 127 -3.74 -15.83 -2.32
CA ASN A 127 -3.75 -15.40 -3.72
C ASN A 127 -2.68 -14.36 -4.04
N SER A 128 -1.56 -14.41 -3.35
CA SER A 128 -0.45 -13.51 -3.64
C SER A 128 0.88 -14.09 -3.21
N GLU A 129 1.94 -13.54 -3.78
CA GLU A 129 3.30 -13.83 -3.39
C GLU A 129 4.12 -12.55 -3.39
N ILE A 130 5.11 -12.49 -2.51
CA ILE A 130 6.10 -11.43 -2.55
C ILE A 130 7.27 -11.93 -3.40
N ASN A 131 7.44 -11.34 -4.57
CA ASN A 131 8.47 -11.77 -5.51
C ASN A 131 9.82 -11.14 -5.19
N GLU A 132 9.83 -9.87 -4.79
CA GLU A 132 11.06 -9.13 -4.62
C GLU A 132 10.98 -8.17 -3.45
N ILE A 133 12.12 -8.03 -2.76
CA ILE A 133 12.36 -7.00 -1.76
C ILE A 133 13.66 -6.31 -2.15
N TYR A 134 13.57 -5.05 -2.52
CA TYR A 134 14.73 -4.28 -2.96
C TYR A 134 15.50 -3.73 -1.76
N LYS A 135 16.82 -3.62 -1.89
CA LYS A 135 17.65 -2.97 -0.86
C LYS A 135 17.33 -1.49 -0.76
N VAL A 136 17.02 -0.88 -1.88
CA VAL A 136 16.63 0.52 -1.98
C VAL A 136 15.27 0.58 -2.64
N PRO A 137 14.53 1.72 -2.56
CA PRO A 137 13.26 1.85 -3.25
C PRO A 137 13.37 1.50 -4.73
N TYR A 138 12.34 0.85 -5.24
CA TYR A 138 12.30 0.37 -6.62
C TYR A 138 12.50 1.50 -7.62
N LYS A 139 13.38 1.29 -8.61
CA LYS A 139 13.75 2.28 -9.63
C LYS A 139 13.46 1.86 -11.06
N GLY A 140 12.60 0.88 -11.29
CA GLY A 140 12.26 0.48 -12.65
C GLY A 140 11.70 1.63 -13.48
N GLU A 141 11.40 1.40 -14.76
CA GLU A 141 10.84 2.41 -15.66
C GLU A 141 9.59 3.08 -15.10
N LYS A 142 8.82 2.37 -14.29
CA LYS A 142 7.60 2.86 -13.64
C LYS A 142 7.86 3.98 -12.64
N PHE A 143 9.11 4.15 -12.23
CA PHE A 143 9.55 5.19 -11.31
C PHE A 143 10.42 6.25 -11.99
N CYS A 144 10.43 6.30 -13.30
CA CYS A 144 11.20 7.30 -14.03
C CYS A 144 10.82 8.71 -13.58
N GLY A 145 11.82 9.52 -13.27
CA GLY A 145 11.62 10.89 -12.82
C GLY A 145 11.33 11.05 -11.34
N ILE A 146 11.19 9.97 -10.59
CA ILE A 146 10.90 10.06 -9.16
C ILE A 146 11.98 10.78 -8.39
N GLU A 147 13.25 10.49 -8.67
CA GLU A 147 14.37 11.15 -8.01
C GLU A 147 14.41 12.65 -8.23
N ASN A 148 13.68 13.15 -9.22
CA ASN A 148 13.62 14.57 -9.52
C ASN A 148 12.48 15.30 -8.83
N ILE A 149 11.50 14.57 -8.32
CA ILE A 149 10.27 15.18 -7.80
C ILE A 149 9.88 14.69 -6.41
N ASN A 150 10.51 13.64 -5.88
CA ASN A 150 10.02 13.00 -4.67
C ASN A 150 10.97 13.09 -3.49
N HIS A 151 10.55 13.86 -2.50
CA HIS A 151 11.25 13.99 -1.24
C HIS A 151 11.29 12.67 -0.45
N THR A 152 10.19 11.94 -0.40
CA THR A 152 10.11 10.65 0.30
C THR A 152 11.07 9.62 -0.31
N TYR A 153 11.15 9.56 -1.63
CA TYR A 153 12.08 8.68 -2.31
C TYR A 153 13.52 8.96 -1.89
N TYR A 154 13.94 10.23 -1.89
CA TYR A 154 15.29 10.59 -1.47
C TYR A 154 15.56 10.25 -0.01
N GLN A 155 14.60 10.46 0.87
CA GLN A 155 14.74 10.09 2.28
C GLN A 155 14.95 8.60 2.45
N LEU A 156 14.14 7.77 1.75
CA LEU A 156 14.29 6.32 1.80
C LEU A 156 15.63 5.89 1.21
N LYS A 157 16.03 6.48 0.12
CA LYS A 157 17.33 6.20 -0.51
C LYS A 157 18.49 6.48 0.44
N LEU A 158 18.46 7.62 1.14
CA LEU A 158 19.50 7.96 2.10
C LEU A 158 19.60 6.96 3.25
N ILE A 159 18.47 6.40 3.68
CA ILE A 159 18.45 5.38 4.73
C ILE A 159 19.09 4.07 4.26
N TYR A 160 18.85 3.67 3.02
CA TYR A 160 19.21 2.34 2.53
C TYR A 160 20.46 2.26 1.68
N ASP A 161 20.90 3.35 1.08
CA ASP A 161 22.16 3.41 0.34
C ASP A 161 23.38 3.51 1.27
N ASN A 162 23.12 3.78 2.52
CA ASN A 162 24.15 3.78 3.56
C ASN A 162 24.14 2.41 4.26
#